data_6a67c56d4b8daca8ee3394d0cee65d92
#
_entry.id   6a67c56d4b8daca8ee3394d0cee65d92
#
_cell.length_a   1.000
_cell.length_b   1.000
_cell.length_c   1.000
_cell.angle_alpha   90.00
_cell.angle_beta   90.00
_cell.angle_gamma   90.00
#
_symmetry.space_group_name_H-M   'P 1'
#
loop_
_entity.id
_entity.type
_entity.pdbx_description
1 polymer ?
#
loop_
_entity_poly.entity_id
_entity_poly.type
_entity_poly.pdbx_seq_one_letter_code
_entity_poly.pdbx_strand_id
1 'polypeptide(L)'
;AAMLVLEPIFEADLPPEQYAYRPGRNAQQAVVEVEELLFRGHPEVVDADLADYFGSIPHAELMKSVTRRIVDRRVLHLIKMWLECPVEETDDRGRKTRTTEARDNRRGIPQGSPISPLLANLYMRRFVLGWKKLGLEQSLGSRIVTYADDLVILCRRGKAEEALQRLRELMGRLKLTVN
;
A
#
# COMPACT_ATOMS: atom_id res chain seq x y z
N ALA A 1 -0.06 22.38 0.83
CA ALA A 1 0.14 22.76 2.26
C ALA A 1 0.07 21.52 3.17
N ALA A 2 -1.04 20.74 3.20
CA ALA A 2 -1.21 19.60 4.13
C ALA A 2 -0.14 18.51 3.96
N MET A 3 0.26 18.19 2.72
CA MET A 3 1.32 17.21 2.45
C MET A 3 2.65 17.58 3.11
N LEU A 4 3.03 18.85 3.10
CA LEU A 4 4.28 19.31 3.74
C LEU A 4 4.33 19.01 5.25
N VAL A 5 3.18 18.86 5.88
CA VAL A 5 3.07 18.53 7.31
C VAL A 5 2.93 17.02 7.54
N LEU A 6 2.11 16.35 6.73
CA LEU A 6 1.77 14.95 6.92
C LEU A 6 2.84 13.99 6.40
N GLU A 7 3.49 14.33 5.29
CA GLU A 7 4.50 13.48 4.66
C GLU A 7 5.66 13.13 5.61
N PRO A 8 6.36 14.08 6.26
CA PRO A 8 7.46 13.72 7.15
C PRO A 8 7.02 12.91 8.37
N ILE A 9 5.77 13.09 8.84
CA ILE A 9 5.23 12.32 9.98
C ILE A 9 5.07 10.84 9.60
N PHE A 10 4.47 10.57 8.44
CA PHE A 10 4.22 9.20 8.01
C PHE A 10 5.44 8.55 7.35
N GLU A 11 6.26 9.31 6.63
CA GLU A 11 7.50 8.82 6.02
C GLU A 11 8.43 8.19 7.07
N ALA A 12 8.52 8.78 8.27
CA ALA A 12 9.30 8.24 9.38
C ALA A 12 8.85 6.84 9.83
N ASP A 13 7.63 6.45 9.52
CA ASP A 13 7.05 5.15 9.91
C ASP A 13 7.09 4.11 8.79
N LEU A 14 7.34 4.52 7.54
CA LEU A 14 7.31 3.59 6.42
C LEU A 14 8.51 2.66 6.45
N PRO A 15 8.30 1.34 6.34
CA PRO A 15 9.37 0.37 6.35
C PRO A 15 10.23 0.44 5.08
N PRO A 16 11.49 -0.01 5.13
CA PRO A 16 12.42 0.07 4.01
C PRO A 16 12.00 -0.74 2.78
N GLU A 17 11.12 -1.69 2.94
CA GLU A 17 10.59 -2.54 1.88
C GLU A 17 9.67 -1.82 0.90
N GLN A 18 9.21 -0.61 1.24
CA GLN A 18 8.33 0.20 0.40
C GLN A 18 9.11 1.26 -0.36
N TYR A 19 8.96 1.31 -1.68
CA TYR A 19 9.76 2.18 -2.56
C TYR A 19 8.96 3.30 -3.24
N ALA A 20 7.71 3.04 -3.64
CA ALA A 20 6.93 4.00 -4.42
C ALA A 20 6.55 5.26 -3.61
N TYR A 21 6.48 6.37 -4.30
CA TYR A 21 5.99 7.64 -3.77
C TYR A 21 6.71 8.15 -2.52
N ARG A 22 8.00 7.84 -2.40
CA ARG A 22 8.81 8.22 -1.24
C ARG A 22 9.98 9.13 -1.65
N PRO A 23 10.31 10.16 -0.85
CA PRO A 23 11.49 10.98 -1.09
C PRO A 23 12.77 10.13 -1.14
N GLY A 24 13.59 10.35 -2.17
CA GLY A 24 14.88 9.65 -2.33
C GLY A 24 14.79 8.17 -2.70
N ARG A 25 13.59 7.67 -3.02
CA ARG A 25 13.37 6.30 -3.49
C ARG A 25 12.74 6.26 -4.87
N ASN A 26 13.09 5.23 -5.65
CA ASN A 26 12.61 5.07 -7.02
C ASN A 26 12.49 3.59 -7.40
N ALA A 27 11.90 3.34 -8.58
CA ALA A 27 11.69 1.98 -9.10
C ALA A 27 13.01 1.23 -9.36
N GLN A 28 14.05 1.93 -9.83
CA GLN A 28 15.35 1.31 -10.10
C GLN A 28 15.97 0.74 -8.83
N GLN A 29 15.86 1.45 -7.70
CA GLN A 29 16.33 0.95 -6.40
C GLN A 29 15.54 -0.30 -5.96
N ALA A 30 14.24 -0.36 -6.22
CA ALA A 30 13.44 -1.55 -5.93
C ALA A 30 13.90 -2.75 -6.78
N VAL A 31 14.18 -2.53 -8.06
CA VAL A 31 14.69 -3.59 -8.96
C VAL A 31 16.07 -4.08 -8.52
N VAL A 32 16.97 -3.16 -8.17
CA VAL A 32 18.31 -3.51 -7.65
C VAL A 32 18.19 -4.34 -6.36
N GLU A 33 17.29 -3.98 -5.44
CA GLU A 33 17.05 -4.76 -4.22
C GLU A 33 16.55 -6.18 -4.53
N VAL A 34 15.62 -6.31 -5.50
CA VAL A 34 15.15 -7.63 -5.95
C VAL A 34 16.31 -8.45 -6.52
N GLU A 35 17.15 -7.87 -7.37
CA GLU A 35 18.32 -8.53 -7.97
C GLU A 35 19.30 -8.99 -6.88
N GLU A 36 19.65 -8.12 -5.94
CA GLU A 36 20.53 -8.48 -4.83
C GLU A 36 19.98 -9.61 -3.97
N LEU A 37 18.67 -9.61 -3.68
CA LEU A 37 18.04 -10.66 -2.89
C LEU A 37 18.06 -12.02 -3.59
N LEU A 38 17.92 -12.05 -4.91
CA LEU A 38 18.08 -13.28 -5.71
C LEU A 38 19.49 -13.87 -5.53
N PHE A 39 20.53 -13.04 -5.58
CA PHE A 39 21.91 -13.47 -5.36
C PHE A 39 22.20 -13.86 -3.92
N ARG A 40 21.51 -13.28 -2.95
CA ARG A 40 21.69 -13.56 -1.50
C ARG A 40 20.94 -14.79 -0.99
N GLY A 41 20.42 -15.63 -1.86
CA GLY A 41 19.84 -16.92 -1.50
C GLY A 41 18.31 -16.93 -1.35
N HIS A 42 17.63 -16.02 -2.00
CA HIS A 42 16.16 -15.98 -2.14
C HIS A 42 15.74 -16.21 -3.60
N PRO A 43 15.99 -17.42 -4.17
CA PRO A 43 15.86 -17.65 -5.62
C PRO A 43 14.41 -17.84 -6.09
N GLU A 44 13.47 -18.01 -5.20
CA GLU A 44 12.06 -18.14 -5.56
C GLU A 44 11.32 -16.84 -5.38
N VAL A 45 10.55 -16.47 -6.38
CA VAL A 45 9.84 -15.20 -6.46
C VAL A 45 8.35 -15.44 -6.53
N VAL A 46 7.61 -14.77 -5.65
CA VAL A 46 6.17 -14.58 -5.75
C VAL A 46 5.96 -13.15 -6.21
N ASP A 47 5.55 -13.00 -7.46
CA ASP A 47 5.16 -11.72 -8.06
C ASP A 47 3.65 -11.61 -7.98
N ALA A 48 3.14 -10.53 -7.42
CA ALA A 48 1.72 -10.35 -7.17
C ALA A 48 1.31 -8.90 -7.40
N ASP A 49 0.21 -8.74 -8.08
CA ASP A 49 -0.47 -7.47 -8.31
C ASP A 49 -1.77 -7.42 -7.49
N LEU A 50 -2.14 -6.25 -7.01
CA LEU A 50 -3.36 -6.03 -6.25
C LEU A 50 -4.47 -5.46 -7.14
N ALA A 51 -5.58 -6.18 -7.18
CA ALA A 51 -6.75 -5.74 -7.93
C ALA A 51 -7.28 -4.43 -7.36
N ASP A 52 -7.33 -3.40 -8.21
CA ASP A 52 -7.85 -2.07 -7.86
C ASP A 52 -7.40 -1.60 -6.46
N TYR A 53 -6.08 -1.57 -6.24
CA TYR A 53 -5.53 -1.29 -4.91
C TYR A 53 -6.09 0.00 -4.31
N PHE A 54 -6.04 1.11 -5.06
CA PHE A 54 -6.51 2.42 -4.57
C PHE A 54 -8.00 2.42 -4.28
N GLY A 55 -8.82 1.82 -5.15
CA GLY A 55 -10.27 1.72 -4.98
C GLY A 55 -10.71 0.74 -3.87
N SER A 56 -9.82 -0.19 -3.51
CA SER A 56 -10.14 -1.23 -2.53
C SER A 56 -9.86 -0.86 -1.08
N ILE A 57 -9.06 0.17 -0.80
CA ILE A 57 -8.63 0.53 0.57
C ILE A 57 -9.84 0.94 1.45
N PRO A 58 -10.14 0.21 2.54
CA PRO A 58 -11.26 0.54 3.41
C PRO A 58 -10.97 1.78 4.26
N HIS A 59 -11.86 2.77 4.25
CA HIS A 59 -11.67 4.04 4.98
C HIS A 59 -11.48 3.84 6.48
N ALA A 60 -12.29 2.98 7.11
CA ALA A 60 -12.19 2.73 8.55
C ALA A 60 -10.83 2.15 8.96
N GLU A 61 -10.31 1.21 8.17
CA GLU A 61 -9.03 0.57 8.46
C GLU A 61 -7.85 1.52 8.16
N LEU A 62 -7.95 2.32 7.11
CA LEU A 62 -6.97 3.36 6.81
C LEU A 62 -6.92 4.40 7.93
N MET A 63 -8.07 4.89 8.38
CA MET A 63 -8.15 5.87 9.46
C MET A 63 -7.57 5.34 10.77
N LYS A 64 -7.67 4.04 11.07
CA LYS A 64 -6.96 3.44 12.22
C LYS A 64 -5.43 3.58 12.11
N SER A 65 -4.88 3.55 10.90
CA SER A 65 -3.45 3.76 10.68
C SER A 65 -3.08 5.25 10.83
N VAL A 66 -3.92 6.14 10.32
CA VAL A 66 -3.74 7.61 10.45
C VAL A 66 -3.77 8.05 11.91
N THR A 67 -4.74 7.57 12.70
CA THR A 67 -4.93 7.98 14.09
C THR A 67 -3.81 7.53 15.04
N ARG A 68 -2.91 6.68 14.60
CA ARG A 68 -1.72 6.31 15.39
C ARG A 68 -0.74 7.48 15.55
N ARG A 69 -0.74 8.42 14.62
CA ARG A 69 0.17 9.57 14.59
C ARG A 69 -0.54 10.91 14.66
N ILE A 70 -1.75 10.99 14.15
CA ILE A 70 -2.53 12.22 14.11
C ILE A 70 -3.65 12.12 15.15
N VAL A 71 -3.60 12.99 16.16
CA VAL A 71 -4.62 13.07 17.22
C VAL A 71 -5.53 14.29 17.05
N ASP A 72 -5.11 15.27 16.25
CA ASP A 72 -5.91 16.48 16.00
C ASP A 72 -7.17 16.13 15.22
N ARG A 73 -8.32 16.38 15.85
CA ARG A 73 -9.64 16.05 15.29
C ARG A 73 -9.94 16.82 14.00
N ARG A 74 -9.42 18.04 13.85
CA ARG A 74 -9.64 18.85 12.66
C ARG A 74 -8.88 18.27 11.47
N VAL A 75 -7.64 17.83 11.68
CA VAL A 75 -6.84 17.15 10.65
C VAL A 75 -7.46 15.82 10.28
N LEU A 76 -7.92 15.02 11.25
CA LEU A 76 -8.61 13.75 10.99
C LEU A 76 -9.89 13.97 10.20
N HIS A 77 -10.67 14.99 10.53
CA HIS A 77 -11.88 15.36 9.81
C HIS A 77 -11.56 15.75 8.36
N LEU A 78 -10.52 16.55 8.15
CA LEU A 78 -10.08 16.97 6.83
C LEU A 78 -9.67 15.76 5.96
N ILE A 79 -8.90 14.82 6.50
CA ILE A 79 -8.53 13.59 5.78
C ILE A 79 -9.79 12.79 5.42
N LYS A 80 -10.73 12.65 6.34
CA LYS A 80 -12.00 11.97 6.08
C LYS A 80 -12.80 12.65 4.97
N MET A 81 -12.88 13.97 4.97
CA MET A 81 -13.53 14.73 3.88
C MET A 81 -12.87 14.45 2.53
N TRP A 82 -11.56 14.34 2.46
CA TRP A 82 -10.86 14.01 1.21
C TRP A 82 -11.18 12.59 0.73
N LEU A 83 -11.27 11.62 1.64
CA LEU A 83 -11.66 10.25 1.29
C LEU A 83 -13.10 10.14 0.78
N GLU A 84 -14.00 10.99 1.29
CA GLU A 84 -15.42 11.01 0.93
C GLU A 84 -15.74 12.01 -0.18
N CYS A 85 -14.74 12.74 -0.67
CA CYS A 85 -14.94 13.74 -1.72
C CYS A 85 -15.38 13.08 -3.03
N PRO A 86 -16.45 13.57 -3.66
CA PRO A 86 -16.85 13.07 -4.96
C PRO A 86 -15.75 13.27 -6.01
N VAL A 87 -15.53 12.28 -6.84
CA VAL A 87 -14.59 12.32 -7.96
C VAL A 87 -15.32 12.70 -9.23
N GLU A 88 -14.79 13.65 -9.97
CA GLU A 88 -15.29 14.02 -11.31
C GLU A 88 -14.36 13.37 -12.35
N GLU A 89 -14.92 12.49 -13.14
CA GLU A 89 -14.25 11.86 -14.26
C GLU A 89 -14.73 12.49 -15.58
N THR A 90 -13.81 12.73 -16.47
CA THR A 90 -14.12 13.22 -17.81
C THR A 90 -13.83 12.13 -18.81
N ASP A 91 -14.84 11.68 -19.57
CA ASP A 91 -14.65 10.68 -20.62
C ASP A 91 -13.92 11.28 -21.85
N ASP A 92 -13.49 10.41 -22.76
CA ASP A 92 -12.79 10.80 -24.01
C ASP A 92 -13.64 11.73 -24.89
N ARG A 93 -14.93 11.84 -24.63
CA ARG A 93 -15.88 12.72 -25.32
C ARG A 93 -16.16 14.02 -24.57
N GLY A 94 -15.40 14.28 -23.49
CA GLY A 94 -15.51 15.49 -22.68
C GLY A 94 -16.73 15.52 -21.76
N ARG A 95 -17.45 14.40 -21.58
CA ARG A 95 -18.58 14.33 -20.64
C ARG A 95 -18.05 14.10 -19.22
N LYS A 96 -18.54 14.91 -18.30
CA LYS A 96 -18.19 14.86 -16.89
C LYS A 96 -19.17 13.98 -16.14
N THR A 97 -18.66 12.96 -15.48
CA THR A 97 -19.42 12.09 -14.58
C THR A 97 -18.91 12.29 -13.16
N ARG A 98 -19.82 12.55 -12.22
CA ARG A 98 -19.48 12.70 -10.81
C ARG A 98 -19.88 11.45 -10.06
N THR A 99 -18.91 10.76 -9.45
CA THR A 99 -19.15 9.58 -8.64
C THR A 99 -18.98 9.86 -7.14
N THR A 100 -19.85 9.27 -6.34
CA THR A 100 -19.77 9.27 -4.86
C THR A 100 -19.45 7.89 -4.33
N GLU A 101 -18.99 6.99 -5.20
CA GLU A 101 -18.81 5.58 -4.90
C GLU A 101 -17.88 5.35 -3.69
N ALA A 102 -16.78 6.08 -3.62
CA ALA A 102 -15.83 5.96 -2.49
C ALA A 102 -16.50 6.29 -1.13
N ARG A 103 -17.35 7.32 -1.10
CA ARG A 103 -18.12 7.67 0.08
C ARG A 103 -19.17 6.61 0.43
N ASP A 104 -19.92 6.18 -0.56
CA ASP A 104 -21.08 5.30 -0.37
C ASP A 104 -20.64 3.88 0.01
N ASN A 105 -19.57 3.39 -0.58
CA ASN A 105 -18.95 2.10 -0.25
C ASN A 105 -17.98 2.17 0.93
N ARG A 106 -17.63 3.38 1.40
CA ARG A 106 -16.61 3.62 2.44
C ARG A 106 -15.26 2.96 2.15
N ARG A 107 -14.89 2.96 0.89
CA ARG A 107 -13.67 2.38 0.33
C ARG A 107 -13.12 3.28 -0.77
N GLY A 108 -11.83 3.12 -0.99
CA GLY A 108 -11.13 3.81 -2.07
C GLY A 108 -10.56 5.16 -1.66
N ILE A 109 -9.43 5.46 -2.26
CA ILE A 109 -8.76 6.75 -2.19
C ILE A 109 -8.71 7.33 -3.59
N PRO A 110 -9.02 8.63 -3.77
CA PRO A 110 -9.14 9.21 -5.11
C PRO A 110 -7.80 9.20 -5.83
N GLN A 111 -7.77 8.62 -7.02
CA GLN A 111 -6.60 8.67 -7.89
C GLN A 111 -6.36 10.11 -8.37
N GLY A 112 -5.07 10.50 -8.44
CA GLY A 112 -4.68 11.86 -8.81
C GLY A 112 -4.68 12.89 -7.68
N SER A 113 -5.18 12.55 -6.49
CA SER A 113 -5.03 13.41 -5.31
C SER A 113 -3.61 13.37 -4.77
N PRO A 114 -2.99 14.52 -4.42
CA PRO A 114 -1.61 14.56 -3.90
C PRO A 114 -1.39 13.74 -2.63
N ILE A 115 -2.42 13.50 -1.81
CA ILE A 115 -2.31 12.76 -0.56
C ILE A 115 -2.50 11.24 -0.76
N SER A 116 -3.13 10.81 -1.84
CA SER A 116 -3.47 9.40 -2.04
C SER A 116 -2.27 8.47 -2.05
N PRO A 117 -1.13 8.80 -2.69
CA PRO A 117 0.07 7.97 -2.62
C PRO A 117 0.58 7.74 -1.19
N LEU A 118 0.55 8.79 -0.36
CA LEU A 118 0.95 8.69 1.04
C LEU A 118 0.01 7.78 1.83
N LEU A 119 -1.30 7.91 1.62
CA LEU A 119 -2.31 7.07 2.28
C LEU A 119 -2.23 5.61 1.80
N ALA A 120 -1.97 5.38 0.52
CA ALA A 120 -1.72 4.05 -0.03
C ALA A 120 -0.50 3.39 0.65
N ASN A 121 0.62 4.08 0.72
CA ASN A 121 1.81 3.60 1.42
C ASN A 121 1.53 3.30 2.90
N LEU A 122 0.78 4.16 3.58
CA LEU A 122 0.39 3.95 4.97
C LEU A 122 -0.48 2.70 5.15
N TYR A 123 -1.31 2.36 4.15
CA TYR A 123 -2.11 1.14 4.19
C TYR A 123 -1.27 -0.10 3.88
N MET A 124 -0.41 -0.08 2.85
CA MET A 124 0.51 -1.16 2.52
C MET A 124 1.47 -1.50 3.67
N ARG A 125 1.88 -0.50 4.44
CA ARG A 125 2.66 -0.69 5.66
C ARG A 125 2.07 -1.76 6.59
N ARG A 126 0.73 -1.88 6.65
CA ARG A 126 0.05 -2.89 7.49
C ARG A 126 0.38 -4.31 7.04
N PHE A 127 0.47 -4.52 5.74
CA PHE A 127 0.89 -5.81 5.18
C PHE A 127 2.34 -6.13 5.56
N VAL A 128 3.26 -5.21 5.29
CA VAL A 128 4.69 -5.42 5.57
C VAL A 128 4.93 -5.69 7.06
N LEU A 129 4.33 -4.91 7.95
CA LEU A 129 4.44 -5.14 9.39
C LEU A 129 3.75 -6.42 9.85
N GLY A 130 2.62 -6.77 9.23
CA GLY A 130 1.93 -8.03 9.49
C GLY A 130 2.80 -9.24 9.15
N TRP A 131 3.45 -9.20 7.99
CA TRP A 131 4.40 -10.22 7.54
C TRP A 131 5.54 -10.44 8.54
N LYS A 132 6.17 -9.34 8.95
CA LYS A 132 7.24 -9.35 9.96
C LYS A 132 6.75 -9.88 11.32
N LYS A 133 5.60 -9.41 11.78
CA LYS A 133 5.02 -9.80 13.08
C LYS A 133 4.69 -11.29 13.14
N LEU A 134 4.29 -11.90 12.03
CA LEU A 134 4.03 -13.33 11.93
C LEU A 134 5.31 -14.18 11.78
N GLY A 135 6.49 -13.56 11.77
CA GLY A 135 7.77 -14.24 11.63
C GLY A 135 7.99 -14.88 10.27
N LEU A 136 7.26 -14.43 9.23
CA LEU A 136 7.31 -15.03 7.90
C LEU A 136 8.65 -14.76 7.18
N GLU A 137 9.35 -13.69 7.54
CA GLU A 137 10.71 -13.44 7.04
C GLU A 137 11.66 -14.56 7.47
N GLN A 138 11.54 -15.03 8.72
CA GLN A 138 12.40 -16.08 9.27
C GLN A 138 11.93 -17.47 8.82
N SER A 139 10.65 -17.78 8.94
CA SER A 139 10.10 -19.12 8.66
C SER A 139 10.18 -19.49 7.18
N LEU A 140 9.97 -18.54 6.29
CA LEU A 140 10.04 -18.74 4.83
C LEU A 140 11.42 -18.34 4.27
N GLY A 141 12.28 -17.72 5.10
CA GLY A 141 13.48 -17.06 4.61
C GLY A 141 13.12 -16.04 3.54
N SER A 142 12.10 -15.23 3.80
CA SER A 142 11.54 -14.33 2.79
C SER A 142 11.91 -12.87 2.99
N ARG A 143 11.85 -12.11 1.90
CA ARG A 143 11.99 -10.66 1.86
C ARG A 143 10.90 -10.08 0.97
N ILE A 144 10.43 -8.91 1.33
CA ILE A 144 9.37 -8.20 0.58
C ILE A 144 9.99 -6.99 -0.08
N VAL A 145 9.56 -6.70 -1.30
CA VAL A 145 9.78 -5.44 -1.99
C VAL A 145 8.45 -4.98 -2.55
N THR A 146 8.03 -3.75 -2.24
CA THR A 146 6.78 -3.20 -2.78
C THR A 146 7.03 -1.91 -3.54
N TYR A 147 6.30 -1.73 -4.63
CA TYR A 147 6.25 -0.50 -5.40
C TYR A 147 4.80 -0.19 -5.77
N ALA A 148 4.16 0.68 -5.00
CA ALA A 148 2.71 0.96 -5.08
C ALA A 148 1.87 -0.31 -4.86
N ASP A 149 1.17 -0.78 -5.87
CA ASP A 149 0.36 -1.99 -5.94
C ASP A 149 1.15 -3.24 -6.34
N ASP A 150 2.33 -3.06 -6.94
CA ASP A 150 3.24 -4.16 -7.24
C ASP A 150 3.90 -4.68 -5.97
N LEU A 151 3.89 -5.99 -5.81
CA LEU A 151 4.41 -6.68 -4.64
C LEU A 151 5.24 -7.89 -5.04
N VAL A 152 6.49 -7.92 -4.64
CA VAL A 152 7.39 -9.04 -4.84
C VAL A 152 7.80 -9.63 -3.49
N ILE A 153 7.64 -10.95 -3.34
CA ILE A 153 8.16 -11.70 -2.20
C ILE A 153 9.21 -12.67 -2.72
N LEU A 154 10.44 -12.50 -2.26
CA LEU A 154 11.54 -13.41 -2.56
C LEU A 154 11.74 -14.34 -1.38
N CYS A 155 11.89 -15.64 -1.62
CA CYS A 155 12.00 -16.63 -0.55
C CYS A 155 13.00 -17.76 -0.88
N ARG A 156 13.30 -18.57 0.13
CA ARG A 156 14.15 -19.76 -0.04
C ARG A 156 13.47 -20.79 -0.91
N ARG A 157 14.26 -21.68 -1.51
CA ARG A 157 13.77 -22.81 -2.32
C ARG A 157 12.70 -23.62 -1.60
N GLY A 158 11.64 -23.97 -2.33
CA GLY A 158 10.51 -24.74 -1.83
C GLY A 158 9.55 -23.94 -0.95
N LYS A 159 9.64 -22.61 -0.92
CA LYS A 159 8.81 -21.76 -0.06
C LYS A 159 7.87 -20.83 -0.80
N ALA A 160 7.92 -20.76 -2.12
CA ALA A 160 7.08 -19.85 -2.91
C ALA A 160 5.58 -20.11 -2.74
N GLU A 161 5.16 -21.38 -2.77
CA GLU A 161 3.75 -21.73 -2.62
C GLU A 161 3.19 -21.36 -1.24
N GLU A 162 3.94 -21.67 -0.18
CA GLU A 162 3.59 -21.25 1.18
C GLU A 162 3.55 -19.72 1.31
N ALA A 163 4.52 -19.02 0.70
CA ALA A 163 4.56 -17.56 0.69
C ALA A 163 3.33 -16.97 -0.02
N LEU A 164 2.94 -17.51 -1.17
CA LEU A 164 1.74 -17.09 -1.90
C LEU A 164 0.45 -17.31 -1.07
N GLN A 165 0.35 -18.45 -0.40
CA GLN A 165 -0.79 -18.72 0.48
C GLN A 165 -0.87 -17.69 1.62
N ARG A 166 0.26 -17.42 2.30
CA ARG A 166 0.31 -16.42 3.38
C ARG A 166 0.03 -15.00 2.90
N LEU A 167 0.49 -14.66 1.69
CA LEU A 167 0.16 -13.40 1.05
C LEU A 167 -1.35 -13.24 0.90
N ARG A 168 -2.02 -14.23 0.30
CA ARG A 168 -3.48 -14.20 0.10
C ARG A 168 -4.25 -14.10 1.41
N GLU A 169 -3.82 -14.84 2.45
CA GLU A 169 -4.43 -14.78 3.78
C GLU A 169 -4.32 -13.37 4.40
N LEU A 170 -3.14 -12.76 4.34
CA LEU A 170 -2.92 -11.43 4.90
C LEU A 170 -3.66 -10.34 4.10
N MET A 171 -3.62 -10.41 2.76
CA MET A 171 -4.35 -9.47 1.92
C MET A 171 -5.85 -9.58 2.14
N GLY A 172 -6.39 -10.79 2.28
CA GLY A 172 -7.79 -11.00 2.63
C GLY A 172 -8.18 -10.37 3.96
N ARG A 173 -7.32 -10.44 5.00
CA ARG A 173 -7.52 -9.74 6.28
C ARG A 173 -7.50 -8.22 6.13
N LEU A 174 -6.73 -7.71 5.19
CA LEU A 174 -6.68 -6.29 4.82
C LEU A 174 -7.80 -5.88 3.85
N LYS A 175 -8.67 -6.83 3.47
CA LYS A 175 -9.76 -6.62 2.51
C LYS A 175 -9.26 -6.17 1.13
N LEU A 176 -8.10 -6.66 0.75
CA LEU A 176 -7.48 -6.49 -0.56
C LEU A 176 -7.51 -7.81 -1.32
N THR A 177 -7.57 -7.72 -2.64
CA THR A 177 -7.60 -8.89 -3.54
C THR A 177 -6.29 -8.97 -4.31
N VAL A 178 -5.71 -10.16 -4.35
CA VAL A 178 -4.52 -10.48 -5.17
C VAL A 178 -5.02 -11.06 -6.50
N ASN A 179 -4.50 -10.53 -7.60
CA ASN A 179 -4.76 -11.04 -8.96
C ASN A 179 -4.06 -12.38 -9.20
#